data_80c198d03ce6d416bfb93f3e03d37717
#
_entry.id   80c198d03ce6d416bfb93f3e03d37717
#
_cell.length_a   1.000
_cell.length_b   1.000
_cell.length_c   1.000
_cell.angle_alpha   90.00
_cell.angle_beta   90.00
_cell.angle_gamma   90.00
#
_symmetry.space_group_name_H-M   'P 1'
#
loop_
_entity.id
_entity.type
_entity.pdbx_description
1 polymer ?
#
loop_
_entity_poly.entity_id
_entity_poly.type
_entity_poly.pdbx_seq_one_letter_code
_entity_poly.pdbx_strand_id
1 'polypeptide(L)'
;MDYHIPMVSGSPAPYRLTLHRFVRRLTLMATLASALASCTPAWQQPIAPEDVIFLSRSETETRDNITVTVAVPSETETQQLFGTNLYKSRVQPVWISVENRTQQSLTLMRNAVDDAYISPAEAAFLRHAGPKQVDREMDLFFQTAEFKNPVAPGATVDGYIFTNIDEGFKNINVDLLSDTALFNFVFTIQIPGLNTGMEYVDLDQIYPTIENLTATEELQARLQNEPCCTTNQKGTATGDPLNIVFIGDRSAIMSALIRRGWHVTEINHMKSALKTTRSFVFGSQYLYSPISPLYHYGRSQDLGLQRARQSVSRRNHISLWFAPYRFRNMDVFLGQISRDIGVAFFKNTLTTHTIDPYVDHTRDGLAGDLAYSQNLSGVAYVAGSQISTEADTHYNLTPDPYYSDGYRAVFFFSEETKSLDEIDHIMWLPQWHPSLQPKVE
;
A
#
# COMPACT_ATOMS: atom_id res chain seq x y z
N MET A 1 -68.24 -64.31 14.31
CA MET A 1 -67.32 -63.95 15.37
C MET A 1 -67.28 -62.43 15.43
N ASP A 2 -68.14 -61.92 16.32
CA ASP A 2 -68.35 -60.48 16.51
C ASP A 2 -67.26 -59.89 17.42
N TYR A 3 -66.69 -58.80 16.98
CA TYR A 3 -65.89 -57.99 17.89
C TYR A 3 -66.45 -56.57 17.98
N HIS A 4 -67.01 -56.24 19.15
CA HIS A 4 -67.43 -54.92 19.56
C HIS A 4 -66.28 -53.99 19.78
N ILE A 5 -66.37 -52.80 19.23
CA ILE A 5 -65.44 -51.63 19.59
C ILE A 5 -66.26 -50.67 20.45
N PRO A 6 -65.81 -50.29 21.64
CA PRO A 6 -66.53 -49.31 22.45
C PRO A 6 -66.18 -47.86 21.98
N MET A 7 -67.20 -47.04 21.86
CA MET A 7 -67.14 -45.61 21.66
C MET A 7 -66.70 -44.92 22.94
N VAL A 8 -65.64 -44.13 22.88
CA VAL A 8 -65.24 -43.20 23.92
C VAL A 8 -65.67 -41.80 23.55
N SER A 9 -66.61 -41.25 24.31
CA SER A 9 -67.05 -39.85 24.20
C SER A 9 -66.05 -38.94 24.89
N GLY A 10 -65.27 -38.17 24.15
CA GLY A 10 -64.40 -37.10 24.64
C GLY A 10 -64.87 -35.73 24.17
N SER A 11 -65.25 -34.88 25.10
CA SER A 11 -65.70 -33.53 24.84
C SER A 11 -64.52 -32.64 24.39
N PRO A 12 -64.70 -31.66 23.50
CA PRO A 12 -63.62 -30.81 23.01
C PRO A 12 -63.27 -29.71 24.05
N ALA A 13 -62.02 -29.70 24.49
CA ALA A 13 -61.46 -28.62 25.29
C ALA A 13 -61.11 -27.38 24.47
N PRO A 14 -61.12 -26.15 24.99
CA PRO A 14 -61.20 -24.92 24.24
C PRO A 14 -59.84 -24.48 23.69
N TYR A 15 -59.59 -24.67 22.40
CA TYR A 15 -58.42 -24.15 21.67
C TYR A 15 -58.40 -22.62 21.46
N ARG A 16 -59.33 -21.84 22.03
CA ARG A 16 -59.40 -20.37 21.85
C ARG A 16 -58.43 -19.53 22.68
N LEU A 17 -57.88 -20.03 23.74
CA LEU A 17 -56.98 -19.25 24.64
C LEU A 17 -55.51 -19.24 24.21
N THR A 18 -55.03 -20.22 23.47
CA THR A 18 -53.66 -20.29 22.99
C THR A 18 -53.37 -19.41 21.80
N LEU A 19 -54.36 -19.23 20.90
CA LEU A 19 -54.19 -18.41 19.69
C LEU A 19 -54.03 -16.93 20.02
N HIS A 20 -54.78 -16.40 21.01
CA HIS A 20 -54.66 -14.98 21.44
C HIS A 20 -53.33 -14.65 22.12
N ARG A 21 -52.70 -15.62 22.83
CA ARG A 21 -51.38 -15.41 23.40
C ARG A 21 -50.23 -15.48 22.36
N PHE A 22 -50.44 -16.29 21.32
CA PHE A 22 -49.48 -16.41 20.22
C PHE A 22 -49.51 -15.14 19.31
N VAL A 23 -50.69 -14.66 18.95
CA VAL A 23 -50.88 -13.44 18.16
C VAL A 23 -50.35 -12.22 18.91
N ARG A 24 -50.59 -12.07 20.24
CA ARG A 24 -50.06 -10.98 21.06
C ARG A 24 -48.51 -11.04 21.19
N ARG A 25 -47.90 -12.23 21.22
CA ARG A 25 -46.43 -12.38 21.20
C ARG A 25 -45.82 -12.06 19.84
N LEU A 26 -46.48 -12.44 18.76
CA LEU A 26 -46.03 -12.07 17.40
C LEU A 26 -46.14 -10.56 17.14
N THR A 27 -47.23 -9.91 17.57
CA THR A 27 -47.38 -8.44 17.45
C THR A 27 -46.38 -7.70 18.35
N LEU A 28 -46.07 -8.19 19.57
CA LEU A 28 -45.05 -7.59 20.41
C LEU A 28 -43.65 -7.76 19.85
N MET A 29 -43.32 -8.92 19.25
CA MET A 29 -42.04 -9.13 18.54
C MET A 29 -41.93 -8.30 17.28
N ALA A 30 -43.02 -8.15 16.51
CA ALA A 30 -43.03 -7.30 15.31
C ALA A 30 -42.88 -5.81 15.65
N THR A 31 -43.48 -5.33 16.74
CA THR A 31 -43.31 -3.95 17.22
C THR A 31 -41.92 -3.72 17.85
N LEU A 32 -41.33 -4.70 18.53
CA LEU A 32 -39.95 -4.61 19.00
C LEU A 32 -38.93 -4.65 17.85
N ALA A 33 -39.17 -5.47 16.83
CA ALA A 33 -38.34 -5.52 15.61
C ALA A 33 -38.42 -4.21 14.82
N SER A 34 -39.61 -3.57 14.75
CA SER A 34 -39.78 -2.25 14.10
C SER A 34 -39.14 -1.11 14.88
N ALA A 35 -39.02 -1.22 16.22
CA ALA A 35 -38.33 -0.22 17.04
C ALA A 35 -36.82 -0.31 16.99
N LEU A 36 -36.26 -1.50 16.62
CA LEU A 36 -34.83 -1.71 16.43
C LEU A 36 -34.35 -1.34 15.01
N ALA A 37 -35.26 -1.15 14.07
CA ALA A 37 -34.93 -0.84 12.67
C ALA A 37 -34.76 0.67 12.40
N SER A 38 -34.84 1.56 13.40
CA SER A 38 -34.84 3.01 13.19
C SER A 38 -33.72 3.79 13.89
N CYS A 39 -32.62 3.13 14.21
CA CYS A 39 -31.39 3.83 14.66
C CYS A 39 -30.25 3.63 13.66
N THR A 40 -30.45 3.92 12.38
CA THR A 40 -29.34 4.41 11.57
C THR A 40 -29.10 5.85 12.03
N PRO A 41 -27.90 6.19 12.54
CA PRO A 41 -27.60 7.57 12.87
C PRO A 41 -27.81 8.41 11.62
N ALA A 42 -28.65 9.43 11.69
CA ALA A 42 -28.76 10.43 10.64
C ALA A 42 -27.35 10.99 10.41
N TRP A 43 -27.04 11.29 9.15
CA TRP A 43 -25.78 11.99 8.81
C TRP A 43 -25.67 13.25 9.67
N GLN A 44 -24.54 13.39 10.37
CA GLN A 44 -24.31 14.49 11.30
C GLN A 44 -23.76 15.70 10.55
N GLN A 45 -24.09 16.92 11.01
CA GLN A 45 -23.52 18.14 10.45
C GLN A 45 -21.98 18.10 10.59
N PRO A 46 -21.22 18.19 9.50
CA PRO A 46 -19.77 18.24 9.56
C PRO A 46 -19.23 19.47 10.31
N ILE A 47 -18.06 19.30 10.92
CA ILE A 47 -17.32 20.38 11.60
C ILE A 47 -16.26 20.91 10.61
N ALA A 48 -15.96 22.20 10.69
CA ALA A 48 -14.93 22.81 9.84
C ALA A 48 -13.54 22.20 10.11
N PRO A 49 -12.69 22.03 9.09
CA PRO A 49 -11.37 21.40 9.26
C PRO A 49 -10.50 22.07 10.33
N GLU A 50 -10.53 23.39 10.43
CA GLU A 50 -9.77 24.19 11.39
C GLU A 50 -10.19 23.97 12.85
N ASP A 51 -11.40 23.45 13.09
CA ASP A 51 -11.90 23.10 14.41
C ASP A 51 -11.57 21.65 14.82
N VAL A 52 -10.90 20.89 13.96
CA VAL A 52 -10.51 19.50 14.22
C VAL A 52 -9.00 19.39 14.34
N ILE A 53 -8.53 18.65 15.35
CA ILE A 53 -7.10 18.60 15.73
C ILE A 53 -6.16 18.00 14.67
N PHE A 54 -6.68 17.33 13.64
CA PHE A 54 -5.85 16.62 12.65
C PHE A 54 -4.84 17.54 11.94
N LEU A 55 -5.15 18.82 11.75
CA LEU A 55 -4.26 19.79 11.14
C LEU A 55 -2.99 20.08 11.98
N SER A 56 -3.04 19.83 13.31
CA SER A 56 -1.83 19.94 14.15
C SER A 56 -0.76 18.88 13.84
N ARG A 57 -1.11 17.87 13.03
CA ARG A 57 -0.21 16.82 12.56
C ARG A 57 0.11 16.96 11.08
N SER A 58 -0.18 18.13 10.49
CA SER A 58 0.15 18.41 9.09
C SER A 58 1.66 18.48 8.90
N GLU A 59 2.12 18.04 7.74
CA GLU A 59 3.47 18.24 7.26
C GLU A 59 3.46 19.24 6.11
N THR A 60 4.49 20.09 6.04
CA THR A 60 4.58 21.17 5.05
C THR A 60 5.97 21.16 4.41
N GLU A 61 5.99 21.23 3.08
CA GLU A 61 7.19 21.42 2.28
C GLU A 61 7.03 22.65 1.39
N THR A 62 8.10 23.42 1.23
CA THR A 62 8.13 24.59 0.33
C THR A 62 9.31 24.45 -0.61
N ARG A 63 9.04 24.43 -1.92
CA ARG A 63 10.04 24.34 -2.98
C ARG A 63 9.48 25.04 -4.24
N ASP A 64 10.37 25.65 -5.04
CA ASP A 64 10.02 26.26 -6.33
C ASP A 64 8.89 27.32 -6.26
N ASN A 65 8.81 28.08 -5.16
CA ASN A 65 7.69 29.00 -4.87
C ASN A 65 6.32 28.33 -4.76
N ILE A 66 6.28 27.05 -4.39
CA ILE A 66 5.09 26.29 -4.11
C ILE A 66 5.20 25.79 -2.67
N THR A 67 4.16 26.02 -1.87
CA THR A 67 4.05 25.42 -0.54
C THR A 67 2.93 24.39 -0.56
N VAL A 68 3.26 23.16 -0.19
CA VAL A 68 2.31 22.07 -0.06
C VAL A 68 2.22 21.66 1.41
N THR A 69 1.01 21.58 1.93
CA THR A 69 0.73 21.08 3.27
C THR A 69 -0.22 19.89 3.16
N VAL A 70 0.06 18.81 3.87
CA VAL A 70 -0.76 17.61 3.89
C VAL A 70 -1.08 17.18 5.30
N ALA A 71 -2.28 16.62 5.50
CA ALA A 71 -2.70 16.01 6.77
C ALA A 71 -3.66 14.86 6.51
N VAL A 72 -3.64 13.85 7.37
CA VAL A 72 -4.55 12.70 7.28
C VAL A 72 -5.37 12.60 8.56
N PRO A 73 -6.70 12.75 8.48
CA PRO A 73 -7.59 12.55 9.61
C PRO A 73 -7.61 11.10 10.08
N SER A 74 -7.65 10.88 11.38
CA SER A 74 -7.90 9.57 11.99
C SER A 74 -9.34 9.10 11.74
N GLU A 75 -9.62 7.82 12.06
CA GLU A 75 -10.97 7.26 11.96
C GLU A 75 -12.03 8.11 12.70
N THR A 76 -11.75 8.56 13.92
CA THR A 76 -12.67 9.37 14.71
C THR A 76 -12.84 10.79 14.17
N GLU A 77 -11.79 11.37 13.62
CA GLU A 77 -11.82 12.71 13.04
C GLU A 77 -12.61 12.73 11.72
N THR A 78 -12.63 11.63 10.95
CA THR A 78 -13.49 11.56 9.76
C THR A 78 -14.97 11.65 10.12
N GLN A 79 -15.39 11.10 11.28
CA GLN A 79 -16.76 11.26 11.76
C GLN A 79 -17.13 12.72 12.02
N GLN A 80 -16.18 13.53 12.49
CA GLN A 80 -16.38 14.96 12.75
C GLN A 80 -16.41 15.76 11.43
N LEU A 81 -15.44 15.52 10.55
CA LEU A 81 -15.22 16.25 9.30
C LEU A 81 -16.27 15.94 8.22
N PHE A 82 -16.78 14.71 8.19
CA PHE A 82 -17.68 14.23 7.13
C PHE A 82 -19.06 13.82 7.65
N GLY A 83 -19.32 13.94 8.96
CA GLY A 83 -20.56 13.49 9.58
C GLY A 83 -20.76 11.98 9.53
N THR A 84 -19.73 11.23 9.08
CA THR A 84 -19.76 9.77 8.96
C THR A 84 -18.34 9.21 9.04
N ASN A 85 -18.22 7.98 9.54
CA ASN A 85 -16.94 7.28 9.64
C ASN A 85 -16.55 6.65 8.28
N LEU A 86 -15.65 7.31 7.56
CA LEU A 86 -15.19 6.87 6.24
C LEU A 86 -14.34 5.59 6.29
N TYR A 87 -13.59 5.37 7.38
CA TYR A 87 -12.75 4.19 7.52
C TYR A 87 -13.55 2.88 7.50
N LYS A 88 -14.84 2.91 7.94
CA LYS A 88 -15.74 1.74 7.82
C LYS A 88 -16.00 1.32 6.38
N SER A 89 -15.89 2.23 5.44
CA SER A 89 -16.00 1.97 4.00
C SER A 89 -14.65 1.88 3.30
N ARG A 90 -13.55 1.78 4.07
CA ARG A 90 -12.17 1.73 3.58
C ARG A 90 -11.76 2.96 2.77
N VAL A 91 -12.34 4.11 3.09
CA VAL A 91 -12.00 5.39 2.49
C VAL A 91 -11.20 6.20 3.51
N GLN A 92 -10.03 6.69 3.11
CA GLN A 92 -9.17 7.55 3.91
C GLN A 92 -9.01 8.89 3.18
N PRO A 93 -9.54 9.99 3.73
CA PRO A 93 -9.35 11.31 3.15
C PRO A 93 -7.93 11.80 3.44
N VAL A 94 -7.30 12.40 2.44
CA VAL A 94 -6.05 13.15 2.56
C VAL A 94 -6.40 14.62 2.33
N TRP A 95 -6.18 15.46 3.33
CA TRP A 95 -6.31 16.89 3.18
C TRP A 95 -5.03 17.45 2.60
N ILE A 96 -5.15 18.27 1.56
CA ILE A 96 -4.03 18.88 0.85
C ILE A 96 -4.34 20.38 0.74
N SER A 97 -3.35 21.22 1.07
CA SER A 97 -3.36 22.64 0.78
C SER A 97 -2.16 22.97 -0.10
N VAL A 98 -2.42 23.74 -1.16
CA VAL A 98 -1.38 24.19 -2.11
C VAL A 98 -1.43 25.70 -2.20
N GLU A 99 -0.34 26.36 -1.79
CA GLU A 99 -0.11 27.78 -2.03
C GLU A 99 0.79 27.94 -3.27
N ASN A 100 0.27 28.54 -4.31
CA ASN A 100 0.96 28.73 -5.58
C ASN A 100 1.50 30.17 -5.71
N ARG A 101 2.78 30.36 -5.45
CA ARG A 101 3.47 31.66 -5.67
C ARG A 101 4.20 31.74 -7.00
N THR A 102 3.98 30.78 -7.90
CA THR A 102 4.51 30.79 -9.27
C THR A 102 3.67 31.69 -10.18
N GLN A 103 4.12 31.85 -11.42
CA GLN A 103 3.37 32.59 -12.45
C GLN A 103 2.48 31.69 -13.31
N GLN A 104 2.45 30.39 -13.04
CA GLN A 104 1.69 29.39 -13.82
C GLN A 104 0.58 28.78 -12.97
N SER A 105 -0.49 28.35 -13.61
CA SER A 105 -1.51 27.54 -12.95
C SER A 105 -0.99 26.13 -12.68
N LEU A 106 -1.34 25.56 -11.53
CA LEU A 106 -0.94 24.23 -11.11
C LEU A 106 -2.15 23.31 -11.05
N THR A 107 -2.02 22.12 -11.61
CA THR A 107 -3.06 21.08 -11.58
C THR A 107 -2.58 19.91 -10.73
N LEU A 108 -3.27 19.64 -9.62
CA LEU A 108 -3.02 18.45 -8.80
C LEU A 108 -3.42 17.19 -9.57
N MET A 109 -2.47 16.26 -9.71
CA MET A 109 -2.68 14.96 -10.33
C MET A 109 -3.23 13.98 -9.28
N ARG A 110 -4.57 13.84 -9.21
CA ARG A 110 -5.23 13.07 -8.14
C ARG A 110 -4.74 11.62 -8.03
N ASN A 111 -4.55 10.95 -9.16
CA ASN A 111 -4.08 9.55 -9.20
C ASN A 111 -2.60 9.39 -8.78
N ALA A 112 -1.86 10.50 -8.66
CA ALA A 112 -0.52 10.45 -8.10
C ALA A 112 -0.53 10.40 -6.57
N VAL A 113 -1.58 10.93 -5.94
CA VAL A 113 -1.78 10.86 -4.47
C VAL A 113 -2.06 9.42 -4.03
N ASP A 114 -2.88 8.72 -4.81
CA ASP A 114 -3.20 7.30 -4.62
C ASP A 114 -3.67 6.74 -5.98
N ASP A 115 -3.17 5.58 -6.40
CA ASP A 115 -3.53 4.95 -7.67
C ASP A 115 -5.01 4.56 -7.75
N ALA A 116 -5.62 4.32 -6.60
CA ALA A 116 -7.05 4.04 -6.44
C ALA A 116 -7.82 5.27 -5.92
N TYR A 117 -7.59 6.44 -6.51
CA TYR A 117 -8.39 7.64 -6.23
C TYR A 117 -9.88 7.30 -6.25
N ILE A 118 -10.55 7.62 -5.14
CA ILE A 118 -11.99 7.44 -4.94
C ILE A 118 -12.67 8.78 -5.21
N SER A 119 -13.67 8.82 -6.09
CA SER A 119 -14.39 10.07 -6.34
C SER A 119 -15.21 10.52 -5.13
N PRO A 120 -15.46 11.83 -4.92
CA PRO A 120 -16.32 12.32 -3.84
C PRO A 120 -17.71 11.67 -3.84
N ALA A 121 -18.27 11.48 -5.02
CA ALA A 121 -19.59 10.84 -5.16
C ALA A 121 -19.56 9.37 -4.72
N GLU A 122 -18.49 8.63 -5.03
CA GLU A 122 -18.30 7.24 -4.58
C GLU A 122 -18.09 7.19 -3.07
N ALA A 123 -17.25 8.06 -2.52
CA ALA A 123 -17.01 8.12 -1.07
C ALA A 123 -18.28 8.42 -0.29
N ALA A 124 -19.14 9.32 -0.78
CA ALA A 124 -20.44 9.61 -0.20
C ALA A 124 -21.41 8.43 -0.35
N PHE A 125 -21.52 7.86 -1.56
CA PHE A 125 -22.43 6.75 -1.85
C PHE A 125 -22.18 5.52 -0.97
N LEU A 126 -20.95 5.21 -0.67
CA LEU A 126 -20.56 4.11 0.24
C LEU A 126 -21.07 4.31 1.67
N ARG A 127 -21.54 5.52 2.01
CA ARG A 127 -22.05 5.91 3.33
C ARG A 127 -23.54 6.26 3.34
N HIS A 128 -24.21 6.20 2.17
CA HIS A 128 -25.66 6.40 2.11
C HIS A 128 -26.40 5.38 3.00
N ALA A 129 -27.21 5.87 3.92
CA ALA A 129 -27.99 5.06 4.83
C ALA A 129 -29.27 5.80 5.30
N GLY A 130 -29.47 7.01 4.80
CA GLY A 130 -30.54 7.89 5.20
C GLY A 130 -31.67 8.04 4.20
N PRO A 131 -32.63 8.95 4.44
CA PRO A 131 -33.57 9.40 3.46
C PRO A 131 -32.85 10.06 2.27
N LYS A 132 -33.42 9.94 1.05
CA LYS A 132 -32.84 10.49 -0.20
C LYS A 132 -32.43 11.97 -0.12
N GLN A 133 -33.08 12.76 0.72
CA GLN A 133 -32.75 14.17 0.94
C GLN A 133 -31.40 14.31 1.66
N VAL A 134 -31.21 13.52 2.73
CA VAL A 134 -29.97 13.50 3.53
C VAL A 134 -28.79 12.97 2.70
N ASP A 135 -29.00 11.90 1.93
CA ASP A 135 -27.98 11.35 1.04
C ASP A 135 -27.52 12.39 0.00
N ARG A 136 -28.46 13.19 -0.53
CA ARG A 136 -28.16 14.26 -1.48
C ARG A 136 -27.39 15.43 -0.86
N GLU A 137 -27.69 15.79 0.39
CA GLU A 137 -26.94 16.78 1.14
C GLU A 137 -25.50 16.31 1.42
N MET A 138 -25.33 15.01 1.73
CA MET A 138 -24.02 14.37 1.86
C MET A 138 -23.24 14.43 0.54
N ASP A 139 -23.84 14.05 -0.60
CA ASP A 139 -23.21 14.11 -1.92
C ASP A 139 -22.67 15.51 -2.23
N LEU A 140 -23.48 16.53 -2.00
CA LEU A 140 -23.09 17.93 -2.22
C LEU A 140 -21.94 18.37 -1.30
N PHE A 141 -21.98 17.94 -0.03
CA PHE A 141 -20.90 18.23 0.91
C PHE A 141 -19.58 17.62 0.46
N PHE A 142 -19.56 16.32 0.10
CA PHE A 142 -18.35 15.65 -0.37
C PHE A 142 -17.78 16.27 -1.64
N GLN A 143 -18.66 16.65 -2.59
CA GLN A 143 -18.21 17.36 -3.79
C GLN A 143 -17.60 18.73 -3.46
N THR A 144 -18.12 19.44 -2.45
CA THR A 144 -17.61 20.74 -2.05
C THR A 144 -16.26 20.59 -1.32
N ALA A 145 -16.11 19.55 -0.50
CA ALA A 145 -14.92 19.28 0.30
C ALA A 145 -13.72 18.79 -0.54
N GLU A 146 -13.95 18.33 -1.78
CA GLU A 146 -12.87 17.88 -2.66
C GLU A 146 -11.93 19.03 -3.03
N PHE A 147 -10.62 18.72 -3.14
CA PHE A 147 -9.61 19.64 -3.67
C PHE A 147 -9.96 20.10 -5.09
N LYS A 148 -9.97 21.41 -5.31
CA LYS A 148 -10.38 22.02 -6.60
C LYS A 148 -9.18 22.39 -7.44
N ASN A 149 -9.13 21.86 -8.65
CA ASN A 149 -8.20 22.26 -9.71
C ASN A 149 -8.79 23.38 -10.61
N PRO A 150 -7.92 24.20 -11.21
CA PRO A 150 -6.50 24.39 -10.97
C PRO A 150 -6.24 25.36 -9.79
N VAL A 151 -5.00 25.37 -9.26
CA VAL A 151 -4.51 26.40 -8.35
C VAL A 151 -3.92 27.54 -9.15
N ALA A 152 -4.62 28.66 -9.22
CA ALA A 152 -4.19 29.82 -9.99
C ALA A 152 -2.91 30.46 -9.39
N PRO A 153 -2.13 31.24 -10.18
CA PRO A 153 -1.03 32.05 -9.66
C PRO A 153 -1.46 32.96 -8.50
N GLY A 154 -0.72 32.94 -7.40
CA GLY A 154 -0.99 33.70 -6.18
C GLY A 154 -2.14 33.18 -5.31
N ALA A 155 -2.78 32.08 -5.69
CA ALA A 155 -3.87 31.48 -4.93
C ALA A 155 -3.39 30.40 -3.95
N THR A 156 -4.17 30.19 -2.91
CA THR A 156 -4.13 29.01 -2.05
C THR A 156 -5.44 28.24 -2.23
N VAL A 157 -5.35 26.95 -2.44
CA VAL A 157 -6.49 26.03 -2.55
C VAL A 157 -6.25 24.87 -1.59
N ASP A 158 -7.25 24.54 -0.81
CA ASP A 158 -7.26 23.37 0.05
C ASP A 158 -8.49 22.49 -0.20
N GLY A 159 -8.39 21.23 0.21
CA GLY A 159 -9.48 20.27 0.08
C GLY A 159 -8.99 18.83 0.25
N TYR A 160 -9.91 17.90 0.08
CA TYR A 160 -9.63 16.48 0.29
C TYR A 160 -9.48 15.71 -1.02
N ILE A 161 -8.59 14.74 -1.00
CA ILE A 161 -8.53 13.63 -1.95
C ILE A 161 -8.91 12.36 -1.17
N PHE A 162 -9.88 11.61 -1.68
CA PHE A 162 -10.32 10.36 -1.07
C PHE A 162 -9.52 9.20 -1.65
N THR A 163 -8.96 8.39 -0.76
CA THR A 163 -7.96 7.37 -1.09
C THR A 163 -8.26 6.07 -0.36
N ASN A 164 -7.54 5.00 -0.68
CA ASN A 164 -7.53 3.77 0.11
C ASN A 164 -6.98 4.00 1.52
N ILE A 165 -7.39 3.11 2.45
CA ILE A 165 -6.83 3.10 3.80
C ILE A 165 -5.40 2.57 3.77
N ASP A 166 -4.49 3.36 4.36
CA ASP A 166 -3.20 2.92 4.87
C ASP A 166 -3.26 2.86 6.39
N GLU A 167 -2.72 1.78 6.97
CA GLU A 167 -2.65 1.62 8.41
C GLU A 167 -1.23 1.97 8.89
N GLY A 168 -1.12 2.87 9.88
CA GLY A 168 0.15 3.27 10.50
C GLY A 168 0.79 4.49 9.87
N PHE A 169 1.31 4.41 8.68
CA PHE A 169 1.83 5.54 7.91
C PHE A 169 1.15 5.58 6.53
N LYS A 170 0.84 6.79 6.09
CA LYS A 170 0.41 7.03 4.71
C LYS A 170 1.50 7.79 3.97
N ASN A 171 1.97 7.20 2.88
CA ASN A 171 2.84 7.89 1.95
C ASN A 171 1.97 8.61 0.92
N ILE A 172 2.20 9.89 0.76
CA ILE A 172 1.41 10.78 -0.09
C ILE A 172 2.35 11.40 -1.10
N ASN A 173 2.06 11.20 -2.38
CA ASN A 173 2.76 11.83 -3.47
C ASN A 173 1.88 12.94 -4.04
N VAL A 174 2.33 14.19 -3.98
CA VAL A 174 1.64 15.35 -4.53
C VAL A 174 2.34 15.82 -5.78
N ASP A 175 1.77 15.49 -6.93
CA ASP A 175 2.22 15.93 -8.24
C ASP A 175 1.40 17.13 -8.71
N LEU A 176 2.07 18.24 -8.95
CA LEU A 176 1.50 19.47 -9.45
C LEU A 176 2.02 19.75 -10.85
N LEU A 177 1.16 19.59 -11.85
CA LEU A 177 1.48 19.84 -13.25
C LEU A 177 1.23 21.29 -13.60
N SER A 178 2.24 21.95 -14.22
CA SER A 178 2.13 23.23 -14.91
C SER A 178 2.24 23.05 -16.42
N ASP A 179 2.24 24.13 -17.17
CA ASP A 179 2.42 24.11 -18.64
C ASP A 179 3.82 23.61 -19.05
N THR A 180 4.82 23.72 -18.17
CA THR A 180 6.23 23.48 -18.51
C THR A 180 6.94 22.50 -17.60
N ALA A 181 6.38 22.15 -16.44
CA ALA A 181 7.03 21.33 -15.43
C ALA A 181 6.04 20.52 -14.60
N LEU A 182 6.55 19.44 -14.03
CA LEU A 182 5.89 18.68 -12.98
C LEU A 182 6.66 18.90 -11.67
N PHE A 183 5.98 19.40 -10.64
CA PHE A 183 6.53 19.59 -9.31
C PHE A 183 6.06 18.44 -8.43
N ASN A 184 7.00 17.76 -7.79
CA ASN A 184 6.73 16.58 -6.97
C ASN A 184 7.05 16.86 -5.50
N PHE A 185 6.13 16.47 -4.61
CA PHE A 185 6.30 16.53 -3.15
C PHE A 185 5.90 15.17 -2.56
N VAL A 186 6.70 14.63 -1.64
CA VAL A 186 6.44 13.33 -1.00
C VAL A 186 6.40 13.49 0.51
N PHE A 187 5.33 13.02 1.12
CA PHE A 187 5.11 13.09 2.55
C PHE A 187 4.88 11.70 3.13
N THR A 188 5.28 11.49 4.37
CA THR A 188 5.02 10.27 5.14
C THR A 188 4.30 10.63 6.43
N ILE A 189 2.98 10.54 6.44
CA ILE A 189 2.14 10.96 7.56
C ILE A 189 1.83 9.78 8.48
N GLN A 190 2.12 9.92 9.77
CA GLN A 190 1.72 8.93 10.77
C GLN A 190 0.21 9.01 11.04
N ILE A 191 -0.48 7.86 10.95
CA ILE A 191 -1.93 7.76 11.20
C ILE A 191 -2.14 7.41 12.68
N PRO A 192 -2.86 8.26 13.46
CA PRO A 192 -3.12 7.97 14.86
C PRO A 192 -4.03 6.74 15.06
N GLY A 193 -3.80 5.99 16.13
CA GLY A 193 -4.65 4.86 16.53
C GLY A 193 -4.16 3.49 16.10
N LEU A 194 -3.12 3.40 15.29
CA LEU A 194 -2.42 2.16 14.96
C LEU A 194 -0.99 2.24 15.43
N ASN A 195 -0.66 1.42 16.41
CA ASN A 195 0.72 1.27 16.88
C ASN A 195 1.37 0.18 16.02
N THR A 196 1.89 0.57 14.85
CA THR A 196 2.45 -0.36 13.86
C THR A 196 3.82 -0.91 14.25
N GLY A 197 4.42 -0.38 15.34
CA GLY A 197 5.80 -0.72 15.69
C GLY A 197 6.81 -0.34 14.62
N MET A 198 6.40 0.41 13.60
CA MET A 198 7.31 1.09 12.69
C MET A 198 7.88 2.29 13.46
N GLU A 199 9.01 2.10 14.10
CA GLU A 199 9.84 3.22 14.49
C GLU A 199 10.37 3.85 13.19
N TYR A 200 10.32 5.16 13.11
CA TYR A 200 10.97 5.89 12.02
C TYR A 200 12.48 5.58 12.11
N VAL A 201 12.95 4.76 11.18
CA VAL A 201 14.38 4.42 11.12
C VAL A 201 15.09 5.61 10.50
N ASP A 202 15.83 6.33 11.30
CA ASP A 202 16.76 7.33 10.81
C ASP A 202 17.92 6.62 10.10
N LEU A 203 17.82 6.52 8.77
CA LEU A 203 18.80 5.80 7.97
C LEU A 203 20.21 6.40 8.11
N ASP A 204 20.32 7.70 8.38
CA ASP A 204 21.62 8.36 8.55
C ASP A 204 22.31 7.99 9.87
N GLN A 205 21.59 7.40 10.83
CA GLN A 205 22.12 6.88 12.08
C GLN A 205 22.45 5.38 12.07
N ILE A 206 22.08 4.65 11.03
CA ILE A 206 22.34 3.20 10.95
C ILE A 206 23.85 2.91 10.90
N TYR A 207 24.63 3.75 10.21
CA TYR A 207 26.07 3.56 10.06
C TYR A 207 26.83 4.74 10.67
N PRO A 208 27.95 4.47 11.40
CA PRO A 208 28.81 5.53 11.94
C PRO A 208 29.44 6.41 10.86
N THR A 209 29.70 5.81 9.70
CA THR A 209 30.24 6.48 8.51
C THR A 209 29.64 5.86 7.27
N ILE A 210 29.33 6.68 6.28
CA ILE A 210 28.80 6.27 4.98
C ILE A 210 29.85 6.67 3.94
N GLU A 211 30.34 5.67 3.20
CA GLU A 211 31.27 5.89 2.08
C GLU A 211 30.52 6.51 0.90
N ASN A 212 31.14 7.47 0.18
CA ASN A 212 30.54 8.03 -1.03
C ASN A 212 31.37 7.65 -2.26
N LEU A 213 30.86 6.72 -3.04
CA LEU A 213 31.44 6.28 -4.30
C LEU A 213 31.14 7.31 -5.40
N THR A 214 32.14 7.59 -6.24
CA THR A 214 32.00 8.59 -7.33
C THR A 214 32.15 8.00 -8.71
N ALA A 215 32.98 6.95 -8.84
CA ALA A 215 33.22 6.27 -10.10
C ALA A 215 32.23 5.13 -10.31
N THR A 216 31.74 4.97 -11.54
CA THR A 216 30.78 3.93 -11.93
C THR A 216 31.38 2.54 -11.76
N GLU A 217 32.66 2.38 -12.04
CA GLU A 217 33.40 1.12 -11.91
C GLU A 217 33.54 0.69 -10.44
N GLU A 218 33.71 1.64 -9.51
CA GLU A 218 33.70 1.38 -8.07
C GLU A 218 32.34 0.88 -7.60
N LEU A 219 31.27 1.53 -8.04
CA LEU A 219 29.89 1.11 -7.74
C LEU A 219 29.64 -0.31 -8.27
N GLN A 220 29.98 -0.56 -9.54
CA GLN A 220 29.78 -1.87 -10.17
C GLN A 220 30.55 -2.96 -9.40
N ALA A 221 31.82 -2.73 -9.09
CA ALA A 221 32.64 -3.66 -8.32
C ALA A 221 32.08 -3.90 -6.90
N ARG A 222 31.59 -2.84 -6.23
CA ARG A 222 30.97 -2.96 -4.92
C ARG A 222 29.71 -3.84 -4.99
N LEU A 223 28.82 -3.57 -5.94
CA LEU A 223 27.57 -4.33 -6.11
C LEU A 223 27.81 -5.80 -6.48
N GLN A 224 28.89 -6.12 -7.23
CA GLN A 224 29.28 -7.49 -7.54
C GLN A 224 29.77 -8.26 -6.32
N ASN A 225 30.36 -7.57 -5.35
CA ASN A 225 30.93 -8.18 -4.14
C ASN A 225 29.95 -8.19 -2.94
N GLU A 226 28.76 -7.59 -3.07
CA GLU A 226 27.72 -7.70 -2.06
C GLU A 226 27.23 -9.15 -1.90
N PRO A 227 26.83 -9.57 -0.67
CA PRO A 227 26.29 -10.92 -0.46
C PRO A 227 25.16 -11.22 -1.45
N CYS A 228 25.10 -12.47 -1.91
CA CYS A 228 24.11 -12.87 -2.93
C CYS A 228 22.66 -12.74 -2.47
N CYS A 229 22.46 -12.93 -1.17
CA CYS A 229 21.16 -13.37 -0.69
C CYS A 229 20.85 -12.79 0.69
N THR A 230 19.57 -12.80 1.04
CA THR A 230 19.09 -12.57 2.39
C THR A 230 19.44 -13.74 3.31
N THR A 231 19.29 -13.57 4.61
CA THR A 231 19.50 -14.61 5.62
C THR A 231 18.37 -14.66 6.62
N ASN A 232 18.36 -15.70 7.45
CA ASN A 232 17.56 -15.69 8.67
C ASN A 232 18.23 -14.78 9.74
N GLN A 233 17.53 -14.49 10.83
CA GLN A 233 17.99 -13.61 11.90
C GLN A 233 19.37 -14.00 12.47
N LYS A 234 19.72 -15.27 12.48
CA LYS A 234 20.99 -15.79 13.01
C LYS A 234 22.12 -15.83 11.96
N GLY A 235 21.83 -15.52 10.70
CA GLY A 235 22.79 -15.65 9.60
C GLY A 235 23.21 -17.09 9.30
N THR A 236 22.45 -18.09 9.75
CA THR A 236 22.79 -19.51 9.62
C THR A 236 22.14 -20.21 8.42
N ALA A 237 21.19 -19.55 7.77
CA ALA A 237 20.52 -20.04 6.57
C ALA A 237 20.38 -18.92 5.55
N THR A 238 20.55 -19.25 4.29
CA THR A 238 20.42 -18.37 3.13
C THR A 238 18.95 -18.36 2.67
N GLY A 239 18.45 -17.17 2.34
CA GLY A 239 17.10 -16.94 1.86
C GLY A 239 17.05 -16.52 0.39
N ASP A 240 16.07 -15.63 0.09
CA ASP A 240 15.83 -15.14 -1.25
C ASP A 240 17.02 -14.36 -1.82
N PRO A 241 17.27 -14.41 -3.15
CA PRO A 241 18.34 -13.68 -3.78
C PRO A 241 18.11 -12.16 -3.71
N LEU A 242 19.17 -11.39 -3.45
CA LEU A 242 19.17 -9.94 -3.58
C LEU A 242 19.27 -9.58 -5.05
N ASN A 243 18.16 -9.33 -5.70
CA ASN A 243 18.03 -9.23 -7.16
C ASN A 243 17.72 -7.82 -7.68
N ILE A 244 17.59 -6.82 -6.77
CA ILE A 244 17.39 -5.40 -7.15
C ILE A 244 18.32 -4.47 -6.36
N VAL A 245 18.62 -3.31 -6.95
CA VAL A 245 19.32 -2.19 -6.32
C VAL A 245 18.62 -0.89 -6.70
N PHE A 246 18.34 -0.03 -5.73
CA PHE A 246 17.80 1.31 -5.95
C PHE A 246 18.87 2.36 -5.62
N ILE A 247 19.05 3.34 -6.50
CA ILE A 247 20.01 4.43 -6.35
C ILE A 247 19.30 5.74 -6.67
N GLY A 248 19.23 6.65 -5.71
CA GLY A 248 18.56 7.94 -5.88
C GLY A 248 18.21 8.59 -4.56
N ASP A 249 17.62 9.76 -4.64
CA ASP A 249 17.02 10.42 -3.49
C ASP A 249 15.80 9.65 -3.00
N ARG A 250 15.60 9.61 -1.68
CA ARG A 250 14.49 8.85 -1.05
C ARG A 250 13.14 9.31 -1.54
N SER A 251 12.97 10.62 -1.76
CA SER A 251 11.77 11.22 -2.31
C SER A 251 11.45 10.70 -3.71
N ALA A 252 12.44 10.68 -4.60
CA ALA A 252 12.29 10.18 -5.97
C ALA A 252 11.95 8.68 -6.01
N ILE A 253 12.61 7.86 -5.17
CA ILE A 253 12.33 6.43 -5.02
C ILE A 253 10.89 6.22 -4.55
N MET A 254 10.48 6.92 -3.48
CA MET A 254 9.14 6.77 -2.91
C MET A 254 8.05 7.26 -3.88
N SER A 255 8.28 8.39 -4.56
CA SER A 255 7.37 8.89 -5.57
C SER A 255 7.15 7.88 -6.70
N ALA A 256 8.25 7.32 -7.24
CA ALA A 256 8.17 6.28 -8.26
C ALA A 256 7.33 5.08 -7.81
N LEU A 257 7.54 4.62 -6.60
CA LEU A 257 6.84 3.45 -6.05
C LEU A 257 5.35 3.74 -5.80
N ILE A 258 5.02 4.88 -5.16
CA ILE A 258 3.63 5.27 -4.87
C ILE A 258 2.83 5.45 -6.17
N ARG A 259 3.37 6.15 -7.16
CA ARG A 259 2.74 6.32 -8.49
C ARG A 259 2.43 4.99 -9.18
N ARG A 260 3.17 3.94 -8.84
CA ARG A 260 2.98 2.58 -9.39
C ARG A 260 2.17 1.67 -8.47
N GLY A 261 1.48 2.23 -7.47
CA GLY A 261 0.59 1.50 -6.55
C GLY A 261 1.33 0.58 -5.58
N TRP A 262 2.58 0.91 -5.23
CA TRP A 262 3.30 0.24 -4.16
C TRP A 262 2.98 0.90 -2.83
N HIS A 263 2.72 0.08 -1.82
CA HIS A 263 2.38 0.52 -0.47
C HIS A 263 3.41 0.00 0.54
N VAL A 264 3.74 0.80 1.53
CA VAL A 264 4.64 0.38 2.63
C VAL A 264 3.91 -0.64 3.49
N THR A 265 4.60 -1.70 3.88
CA THR A 265 4.05 -2.79 4.70
C THR A 265 4.34 -2.59 6.17
N GLU A 266 3.43 -3.07 7.04
CA GLU A 266 3.72 -3.19 8.47
C GLU A 266 4.84 -4.20 8.74
N ILE A 267 5.73 -3.88 9.69
CA ILE A 267 6.67 -4.85 10.24
C ILE A 267 5.92 -5.81 11.16
N ASN A 268 6.29 -7.09 11.09
CA ASN A 268 5.56 -8.23 11.64
C ASN A 268 5.32 -8.15 13.16
N HIS A 269 4.11 -7.80 13.59
CA HIS A 269 3.65 -7.98 14.95
C HIS A 269 2.47 -8.97 15.00
N MET A 270 2.36 -9.70 16.08
CA MET A 270 1.37 -10.79 16.28
C MET A 270 -0.10 -10.37 15.98
N LYS A 271 -0.41 -9.07 16.10
CA LYS A 271 -1.75 -8.52 15.78
C LYS A 271 -2.03 -8.44 14.26
N SER A 272 -1.03 -8.19 13.45
CA SER A 272 -1.18 -8.15 11.99
C SER A 272 -1.31 -9.54 11.38
N ALA A 273 -0.66 -10.56 11.97
CA ALA A 273 -0.85 -11.96 11.55
C ALA A 273 -2.30 -12.42 11.72
N LEU A 274 -2.98 -12.02 12.80
CA LEU A 274 -4.42 -12.29 13.02
C LEU A 274 -5.31 -11.60 11.98
N LYS A 275 -5.02 -10.35 11.62
CA LYS A 275 -5.75 -9.61 10.56
C LYS A 275 -5.57 -10.28 9.20
N THR A 276 -4.35 -10.74 8.87
CA THR A 276 -4.05 -11.45 7.62
C THR A 276 -4.83 -12.75 7.52
N THR A 277 -4.88 -13.55 8.60
CA THR A 277 -5.65 -14.80 8.64
C THR A 277 -7.14 -14.54 8.42
N ARG A 278 -7.68 -13.49 9.04
CA ARG A 278 -9.09 -13.10 8.88
C ARG A 278 -9.39 -12.63 7.45
N SER A 279 -8.51 -11.84 6.86
CA SER A 279 -8.62 -11.39 5.46
C SER A 279 -8.61 -12.56 4.48
N PHE A 280 -7.75 -13.55 4.74
CA PHE A 280 -7.67 -14.76 3.93
C PHE A 280 -8.94 -15.61 4.00
N VAL A 281 -9.49 -15.82 5.20
CA VAL A 281 -10.69 -16.65 5.42
C VAL A 281 -11.96 -15.99 4.88
N PHE A 282 -12.09 -14.66 4.95
CA PHE A 282 -13.28 -13.91 4.56
C PHE A 282 -13.15 -13.20 3.19
N GLY A 283 -12.05 -13.41 2.45
CA GLY A 283 -11.85 -12.82 1.11
C GLY A 283 -11.73 -11.29 1.08
N SER A 284 -11.58 -10.64 2.24
CA SER A 284 -11.35 -9.20 2.31
C SER A 284 -9.92 -8.86 1.88
N GLN A 285 -9.75 -7.82 1.07
CA GLN A 285 -8.41 -7.33 0.70
C GLN A 285 -7.78 -6.62 1.91
N TYR A 286 -6.76 -7.25 2.52
CA TYR A 286 -5.90 -6.59 3.48
C TYR A 286 -4.60 -6.20 2.77
N LEU A 287 -4.52 -4.95 2.34
CA LEU A 287 -3.42 -4.42 1.50
C LEU A 287 -2.07 -4.39 2.24
N TYR A 288 -2.09 -4.41 3.58
CA TYR A 288 -0.93 -4.22 4.45
C TYR A 288 -0.53 -5.46 5.25
N SER A 289 -0.78 -6.65 4.70
CA SER A 289 -0.30 -7.88 5.31
C SER A 289 1.23 -7.84 5.47
N PRO A 290 1.76 -8.10 6.68
CA PRO A 290 3.19 -7.99 6.93
C PRO A 290 3.98 -8.96 6.07
N ILE A 291 5.15 -8.50 5.61
CA ILE A 291 6.16 -9.32 4.95
C ILE A 291 6.96 -10.03 6.05
N SER A 292 7.28 -11.31 5.85
CA SER A 292 8.19 -12.04 6.73
C SER A 292 9.53 -11.33 6.85
N PRO A 293 10.12 -11.18 8.05
CA PRO A 293 11.39 -10.51 8.21
C PRO A 293 12.49 -11.32 7.51
N LEU A 294 13.15 -10.70 6.55
CA LEU A 294 14.39 -11.14 5.94
C LEU A 294 15.53 -10.32 6.53
N TYR A 295 16.75 -10.85 6.53
CA TYR A 295 17.88 -10.18 7.14
C TYR A 295 19.01 -9.99 6.13
N HIS A 296 19.59 -8.78 6.18
CA HIS A 296 20.82 -8.41 5.47
C HIS A 296 21.56 -7.35 6.28
N TYR A 297 22.86 -7.25 6.15
CA TYR A 297 23.69 -6.38 7.01
C TYR A 297 23.46 -6.56 8.53
N GLY A 298 23.07 -7.76 8.98
CA GLY A 298 22.81 -8.06 10.39
C GLY A 298 21.51 -7.52 10.96
N ARG A 299 20.60 -6.97 10.13
CA ARG A 299 19.30 -6.42 10.54
C ARG A 299 18.17 -6.84 9.59
N SER A 300 16.93 -6.70 10.03
CA SER A 300 15.76 -6.86 9.18
C SER A 300 15.71 -5.74 8.11
N GLN A 301 14.87 -5.89 7.11
CA GLN A 301 14.68 -4.87 6.07
C GLN A 301 14.33 -3.50 6.68
N ASP A 302 14.94 -2.45 6.15
CA ASP A 302 14.67 -1.07 6.56
C ASP A 302 13.34 -0.57 5.97
N LEU A 303 12.96 -1.07 4.79
CA LEU A 303 11.71 -0.74 4.13
C LEU A 303 11.13 -2.01 3.47
N GLY A 304 9.86 -2.28 3.76
CA GLY A 304 9.07 -3.30 3.10
C GLY A 304 7.95 -2.67 2.29
N LEU A 305 7.78 -3.10 1.04
CA LEU A 305 6.71 -2.63 0.17
C LEU A 305 5.97 -3.80 -0.45
N GLN A 306 4.70 -3.60 -0.73
CA GLN A 306 3.90 -4.56 -1.45
C GLN A 306 2.99 -3.90 -2.47
N ARG A 307 2.67 -4.64 -3.52
CA ARG A 307 1.66 -4.29 -4.49
C ARG A 307 0.73 -5.49 -4.70
N ALA A 308 -0.52 -5.36 -4.26
CA ALA A 308 -1.54 -6.38 -4.47
C ALA A 308 -2.01 -6.38 -5.92
N ARG A 309 -2.24 -7.57 -6.51
CA ARG A 309 -2.74 -7.71 -7.89
C ARG A 309 -4.23 -7.99 -7.95
N GLN A 310 -4.77 -8.79 -7.06
CA GLN A 310 -6.20 -9.14 -6.97
C GLN A 310 -6.59 -9.59 -5.57
N SER A 311 -5.62 -10.11 -4.79
CA SER A 311 -5.84 -10.62 -3.45
C SER A 311 -4.53 -10.58 -2.65
N VAL A 312 -4.62 -10.72 -1.35
CA VAL A 312 -3.47 -10.81 -0.43
C VAL A 312 -2.53 -11.98 -0.77
N SER A 313 -3.06 -13.04 -1.36
CA SER A 313 -2.29 -14.21 -1.78
C SER A 313 -1.62 -14.06 -3.17
N ARG A 314 -1.81 -12.91 -3.84
CA ARG A 314 -1.26 -12.62 -5.16
C ARG A 314 -0.71 -11.20 -5.18
N ARG A 315 0.46 -11.01 -4.62
CA ARG A 315 1.12 -9.72 -4.51
C ARG A 315 2.59 -9.82 -4.90
N ASN A 316 3.15 -8.69 -5.31
CA ASN A 316 4.59 -8.53 -5.36
C ASN A 316 5.04 -7.88 -4.06
N HIS A 317 6.20 -8.26 -3.54
CA HIS A 317 6.82 -7.59 -2.41
C HIS A 317 8.28 -7.27 -2.67
N ILE A 318 8.68 -6.13 -2.08
CA ILE A 318 10.04 -5.64 -2.08
C ILE A 318 10.48 -5.50 -0.62
N SER A 319 11.70 -5.98 -0.34
CA SER A 319 12.43 -5.70 0.89
C SER A 319 13.70 -4.94 0.54
N LEU A 320 13.93 -3.80 1.18
CA LEU A 320 15.08 -2.93 0.92
C LEU A 320 15.92 -2.74 2.17
N TRP A 321 17.23 -2.69 1.99
CA TRP A 321 18.23 -2.38 3.01
C TRP A 321 19.10 -1.23 2.53
N PHE A 322 19.21 -0.18 3.34
CA PHE A 322 20.14 0.91 3.10
C PHE A 322 21.56 0.39 3.17
N ALA A 323 22.35 0.65 2.13
CA ALA A 323 23.75 0.21 2.04
C ALA A 323 24.69 1.13 2.86
N PRO A 324 25.83 0.63 3.34
CA PRO A 324 26.83 1.45 4.05
C PRO A 324 27.62 2.39 3.13
N TYR A 325 27.08 2.68 1.94
CA TYR A 325 27.67 3.59 0.95
C TYR A 325 26.60 4.29 0.12
N ARG A 326 26.97 5.45 -0.39
CA ARG A 326 26.24 6.26 -1.37
C ARG A 326 26.95 6.25 -2.71
N PHE A 327 26.23 6.61 -3.76
CA PHE A 327 26.80 6.85 -5.08
C PHE A 327 26.51 8.27 -5.52
N ARG A 328 27.56 9.10 -5.66
CA ARG A 328 27.44 10.52 -6.01
C ARG A 328 26.45 11.27 -5.09
N ASN A 329 26.55 11.02 -3.80
CA ASN A 329 25.65 11.49 -2.73
C ASN A 329 24.22 10.93 -2.75
N MET A 330 23.84 10.11 -3.72
CA MET A 330 22.56 9.43 -3.76
C MET A 330 22.59 8.19 -2.85
N ASP A 331 21.51 7.93 -2.15
CA ASP A 331 21.37 6.74 -1.32
C ASP A 331 21.34 5.47 -2.19
N VAL A 332 21.95 4.40 -1.68
CA VAL A 332 21.95 3.08 -2.32
C VAL A 332 21.22 2.10 -1.42
N PHE A 333 20.23 1.40 -1.98
CA PHE A 333 19.51 0.33 -1.31
C PHE A 333 19.71 -0.98 -2.06
N LEU A 334 20.18 -2.02 -1.35
CA LEU A 334 20.06 -3.38 -1.85
C LEU A 334 18.66 -3.91 -1.55
N GLY A 335 18.14 -4.75 -2.43
CA GLY A 335 16.80 -5.27 -2.26
C GLY A 335 16.57 -6.65 -2.85
N GLN A 336 15.48 -7.21 -2.39
CA GLN A 336 14.87 -8.45 -2.87
C GLN A 336 13.46 -8.13 -3.35
N ILE A 337 13.10 -8.62 -4.55
CA ILE A 337 11.73 -8.62 -5.03
C ILE A 337 11.30 -10.04 -5.36
N SER A 338 10.09 -10.40 -4.94
CA SER A 338 9.44 -11.65 -5.29
C SER A 338 7.94 -11.47 -5.51
N ARG A 339 7.30 -12.52 -6.03
CA ARG A 339 5.87 -12.55 -6.33
C ARG A 339 5.23 -13.72 -5.62
N ASP A 340 4.21 -13.45 -4.80
CA ASP A 340 3.33 -14.49 -4.28
C ASP A 340 2.36 -14.96 -5.37
N ILE A 341 2.27 -16.26 -5.54
CA ILE A 341 1.35 -16.91 -6.49
C ILE A 341 0.25 -17.71 -5.79
N GLY A 342 0.42 -18.00 -4.51
CA GLY A 342 -0.51 -18.80 -3.72
C GLY A 342 -0.18 -18.85 -2.26
N VAL A 343 -0.94 -19.68 -1.54
CA VAL A 343 -0.74 -19.98 -0.12
C VAL A 343 -0.60 -21.47 0.04
N ALA A 344 0.47 -21.90 0.71
CA ALA A 344 0.69 -23.29 1.09
C ALA A 344 0.42 -23.48 2.60
N PHE A 345 -0.11 -24.66 2.96
CA PHE A 345 -0.37 -25.04 4.34
C PHE A 345 0.65 -26.11 4.76
N PHE A 346 1.51 -25.78 5.69
CA PHE A 346 2.46 -26.74 6.27
C PHE A 346 2.02 -27.15 7.68
N LYS A 347 2.34 -28.41 8.06
CA LYS A 347 1.93 -28.98 9.36
C LYS A 347 2.37 -28.19 10.60
N ASN A 348 3.40 -27.35 10.48
CA ASN A 348 4.01 -26.64 11.60
C ASN A 348 3.88 -25.10 11.52
N THR A 349 3.38 -24.56 10.40
CA THR A 349 3.10 -23.13 10.21
C THR A 349 1.69 -22.97 9.66
N LEU A 350 0.91 -22.06 10.22
CA LEU A 350 -0.51 -21.93 9.90
C LEU A 350 -0.74 -21.62 8.41
N THR A 351 0.11 -20.81 7.79
CA THR A 351 0.10 -20.49 6.37
C THR A 351 1.46 -19.94 5.94
N THR A 352 1.98 -20.35 4.79
CA THR A 352 3.08 -19.67 4.10
C THR A 352 2.65 -19.30 2.70
N HIS A 353 3.18 -18.18 2.19
CA HIS A 353 3.00 -17.80 0.80
C HIS A 353 3.99 -18.60 -0.05
N THR A 354 3.51 -19.10 -1.19
CA THR A 354 4.37 -19.71 -2.20
C THR A 354 4.76 -18.67 -3.22
N ILE A 355 6.05 -18.51 -3.48
CA ILE A 355 6.56 -17.55 -4.45
C ILE A 355 6.58 -18.14 -5.88
N ASP A 356 6.54 -17.26 -6.88
CA ASP A 356 6.87 -17.59 -8.25
C ASP A 356 8.35 -18.01 -8.30
N PRO A 357 8.67 -19.24 -8.70
CA PRO A 357 10.06 -19.71 -8.69
C PRO A 357 10.96 -18.94 -9.66
N TYR A 358 10.43 -18.35 -10.72
CA TYR A 358 11.20 -17.53 -11.67
C TYR A 358 11.29 -16.09 -11.20
N VAL A 359 12.10 -15.84 -10.16
CA VAL A 359 12.19 -14.52 -9.48
C VAL A 359 12.64 -13.40 -10.42
N ASP A 360 13.39 -13.72 -11.48
CA ASP A 360 13.85 -12.76 -12.49
C ASP A 360 12.69 -12.15 -13.29
N HIS A 361 11.61 -12.90 -13.53
CA HIS A 361 10.41 -12.36 -14.17
C HIS A 361 9.79 -11.20 -13.37
N THR A 362 9.86 -11.28 -12.03
CA THR A 362 9.35 -10.21 -11.17
C THR A 362 10.30 -9.02 -11.13
N ARG A 363 11.62 -9.26 -11.10
CA ARG A 363 12.67 -8.25 -11.21
C ARG A 363 12.55 -7.46 -12.53
N ASP A 364 12.45 -8.16 -13.65
CA ASP A 364 12.38 -7.52 -14.96
C ASP A 364 11.02 -6.83 -15.18
N GLY A 365 9.95 -7.40 -14.63
CA GLY A 365 8.63 -6.75 -14.60
C GLY A 365 8.64 -5.44 -13.81
N LEU A 366 9.45 -5.34 -12.75
CA LEU A 366 9.63 -4.10 -12.00
C LEU A 366 10.32 -3.02 -12.86
N ALA A 367 11.30 -3.39 -13.69
CA ALA A 367 11.95 -2.45 -14.60
C ALA A 367 10.93 -1.77 -15.54
N GLY A 368 10.08 -2.58 -16.18
CA GLY A 368 9.01 -2.06 -17.02
C GLY A 368 7.99 -1.22 -16.26
N ASP A 369 7.67 -1.61 -15.03
CA ASP A 369 6.74 -0.86 -14.19
C ASP A 369 7.31 0.51 -13.78
N LEU A 370 8.54 0.55 -13.28
CA LEU A 370 9.22 1.78 -12.85
C LEU A 370 9.49 2.75 -14.03
N ALA A 371 9.65 2.24 -15.26
CA ALA A 371 9.79 3.09 -16.43
C ALA A 371 8.59 4.05 -16.59
N TYR A 372 7.39 3.62 -16.24
CA TYR A 372 6.19 4.46 -16.28
C TYR A 372 6.00 5.34 -15.03
N SER A 373 6.92 5.32 -14.07
CA SER A 373 6.84 6.18 -12.89
C SER A 373 7.23 7.63 -13.15
N GLN A 374 7.94 7.89 -14.24
CA GLN A 374 8.54 9.17 -14.62
C GLN A 374 9.69 9.63 -13.70
N ASN A 375 10.12 8.80 -12.75
CA ASN A 375 11.29 9.07 -11.90
C ASN A 375 12.49 8.16 -12.23
N LEU A 376 12.35 7.22 -13.17
CA LEU A 376 13.45 6.33 -13.54
C LEU A 376 14.34 7.03 -14.57
N SER A 377 15.62 7.23 -14.23
CA SER A 377 16.61 7.83 -15.13
C SER A 377 17.53 6.81 -15.80
N GLY A 378 17.68 5.61 -15.23
CA GLY A 378 18.53 4.59 -15.81
C GLY A 378 18.29 3.21 -15.25
N VAL A 379 18.61 2.18 -16.06
CA VAL A 379 18.59 0.77 -15.68
C VAL A 379 19.89 0.10 -16.11
N ALA A 380 20.48 -0.66 -15.19
CA ALA A 380 21.64 -1.52 -15.46
C ALA A 380 21.40 -2.91 -14.88
N TYR A 381 22.25 -3.85 -15.28
CA TYR A 381 22.28 -5.17 -14.65
C TYR A 381 23.70 -5.49 -14.22
N VAL A 382 23.86 -6.01 -13.00
CA VAL A 382 25.16 -6.35 -12.41
C VAL A 382 25.10 -7.76 -11.84
N ALA A 383 26.15 -8.57 -12.07
CA ALA A 383 26.28 -9.89 -11.44
C ALA A 383 26.47 -9.76 -9.92
N GLY A 384 26.30 -10.84 -9.18
CA GLY A 384 26.58 -10.92 -7.74
C GLY A 384 25.40 -11.44 -6.91
N SER A 385 24.23 -11.68 -7.53
CA SER A 385 23.16 -12.45 -6.90
C SER A 385 23.39 -13.97 -7.07
N GLN A 386 22.50 -14.79 -6.50
CA GLN A 386 22.61 -16.26 -6.58
C GLN A 386 22.16 -16.75 -7.95
N ILE A 387 23.03 -17.50 -8.63
CA ILE A 387 22.62 -18.31 -9.79
C ILE A 387 21.89 -19.54 -9.26
N SER A 388 20.72 -19.83 -9.80
CA SER A 388 19.94 -21.03 -9.48
C SER A 388 19.22 -21.54 -10.71
N THR A 389 19.36 -22.83 -10.99
CA THR A 389 18.79 -23.48 -12.19
C THR A 389 18.03 -24.74 -11.78
N GLU A 390 17.27 -25.33 -12.69
CA GLU A 390 16.60 -26.62 -12.44
C GLU A 390 17.57 -27.75 -12.12
N ALA A 391 18.82 -27.69 -12.67
CA ALA A 391 19.86 -28.66 -12.39
C ALA A 391 20.60 -28.43 -11.07
N ASP A 392 20.63 -27.19 -10.59
CA ASP A 392 21.22 -26.79 -9.30
C ASP A 392 20.24 -25.80 -8.60
N THR A 393 19.20 -26.38 -8.01
CA THR A 393 18.09 -25.65 -7.44
C THR A 393 18.41 -25.16 -6.03
N HIS A 394 18.28 -23.86 -5.81
CA HIS A 394 18.34 -23.23 -4.50
C HIS A 394 16.95 -23.00 -3.93
N TYR A 395 16.86 -22.87 -2.60
CA TYR A 395 15.62 -22.72 -1.86
C TYR A 395 15.71 -21.51 -0.95
N ASN A 396 14.59 -20.81 -0.77
CA ASN A 396 14.48 -19.73 0.18
C ASN A 396 14.24 -20.22 1.63
N LEU A 397 14.02 -19.29 2.58
CA LEU A 397 13.79 -19.64 3.99
C LEU A 397 12.46 -20.37 4.26
N THR A 398 11.51 -20.32 3.31
CA THR A 398 10.21 -21.03 3.35
C THR A 398 10.19 -22.30 2.51
N PRO A 399 11.29 -22.98 2.33
CA PRO A 399 11.72 -24.00 1.39
C PRO A 399 11.05 -23.98 -0.01
N ASP A 400 10.72 -22.78 -0.52
CA ASP A 400 10.27 -22.65 -1.90
C ASP A 400 11.50 -22.65 -2.84
N PRO A 401 11.48 -23.41 -3.95
CA PRO A 401 12.54 -23.35 -4.96
C PRO A 401 12.48 -22.00 -5.70
N TYR A 402 13.66 -21.51 -6.11
CA TYR A 402 13.72 -20.37 -7.02
C TYR A 402 14.78 -20.56 -8.10
N TYR A 403 14.61 -19.88 -9.23
CA TYR A 403 15.51 -19.86 -10.37
C TYR A 403 15.90 -18.42 -10.69
N SER A 404 17.18 -18.19 -10.93
CA SER A 404 17.75 -16.89 -11.21
C SER A 404 19.00 -16.98 -12.06
N ASP A 405 19.19 -15.98 -12.92
CA ASP A 405 20.39 -15.79 -13.75
C ASP A 405 21.59 -15.22 -12.96
N GLY A 406 21.38 -14.84 -11.69
CA GLY A 406 22.42 -14.30 -10.80
C GLY A 406 22.69 -12.81 -10.99
N TYR A 407 21.84 -12.08 -11.72
CA TYR A 407 21.96 -10.63 -11.88
C TYR A 407 21.02 -9.86 -10.95
N ARG A 408 21.49 -8.66 -10.58
CA ARG A 408 20.68 -7.61 -9.92
C ARG A 408 20.32 -6.57 -10.96
N ALA A 409 19.06 -6.18 -11.03
CA ALA A 409 18.66 -4.99 -11.75
C ALA A 409 18.97 -3.75 -10.89
N VAL A 410 19.67 -2.78 -11.44
CA VAL A 410 20.04 -1.53 -10.79
C VAL A 410 19.22 -0.41 -11.41
N PHE A 411 18.45 0.27 -10.56
CA PHE A 411 17.54 1.33 -10.95
C PHE A 411 18.09 2.66 -10.44
N PHE A 412 18.29 3.62 -11.34
CA PHE A 412 18.69 4.98 -11.02
C PHE A 412 17.47 5.88 -11.05
N PHE A 413 17.22 6.56 -9.95
CA PHE A 413 16.07 7.46 -9.82
C PHE A 413 16.51 8.93 -9.92
N SER A 414 15.59 9.77 -10.40
CA SER A 414 15.76 11.21 -10.54
C SER A 414 14.56 11.93 -9.94
N GLU A 415 14.79 13.06 -9.29
CA GLU A 415 13.73 14.00 -8.90
C GLU A 415 13.15 14.72 -10.12
N GLU A 416 13.94 14.88 -11.17
CA GLU A 416 13.47 15.40 -12.44
C GLU A 416 12.64 14.35 -13.17
N THR A 417 11.51 14.77 -13.74
CA THR A 417 10.65 13.93 -14.55
C THR A 417 11.38 13.41 -15.79
N LYS A 418 11.31 12.13 -16.06
CA LYS A 418 11.90 11.46 -17.23
C LYS A 418 10.81 10.79 -18.07
N SER A 419 10.87 11.01 -19.39
CA SER A 419 10.09 10.25 -20.35
C SER A 419 10.74 8.88 -20.63
N LEU A 420 10.02 7.98 -21.28
CA LEU A 420 10.51 6.62 -21.56
C LEU A 420 11.78 6.58 -22.42
N ASP A 421 11.93 7.54 -23.31
CA ASP A 421 13.08 7.67 -24.22
C ASP A 421 14.31 8.34 -23.56
N GLU A 422 14.14 8.91 -22.37
CA GLU A 422 15.22 9.49 -21.56
C GLU A 422 15.80 8.51 -20.54
N ILE A 423 15.28 7.29 -20.48
CA ILE A 423 15.80 6.25 -19.55
C ILE A 423 17.05 5.63 -20.15
N ASP A 424 18.18 5.81 -19.50
CA ASP A 424 19.45 5.22 -19.89
C ASP A 424 19.47 3.70 -19.70
N HIS A 425 19.76 2.94 -20.76
CA HIS A 425 20.09 1.52 -20.67
C HIS A 425 21.59 1.35 -20.53
N ILE A 426 22.06 1.22 -19.28
CA ILE A 426 23.48 1.15 -18.96
C ILE A 426 23.99 -0.26 -19.16
N MET A 427 24.93 -0.43 -20.08
CA MET A 427 25.45 -1.72 -20.53
C MET A 427 26.57 -2.25 -19.62
N TRP A 428 26.21 -2.74 -18.42
CA TRP A 428 27.12 -3.40 -17.49
C TRP A 428 27.16 -4.93 -17.66
N LEU A 429 26.28 -5.48 -18.49
CA LEU A 429 26.23 -6.91 -18.78
C LEU A 429 27.46 -7.32 -19.57
N PRO A 430 28.06 -8.50 -19.28
CA PRO A 430 29.07 -9.09 -20.12
C PRO A 430 28.54 -9.32 -21.54
N GLN A 431 29.40 -9.20 -22.56
CA GLN A 431 29.01 -9.38 -23.96
C GLN A 431 28.41 -10.77 -24.25
N TRP A 432 28.71 -11.77 -23.44
CA TRP A 432 28.16 -13.13 -23.56
C TRP A 432 26.78 -13.30 -22.89
N HIS A 433 26.27 -12.27 -22.19
CA HIS A 433 24.96 -12.37 -21.52
C HIS A 433 23.84 -12.67 -22.52
N PRO A 434 22.92 -13.63 -22.22
CA PRO A 434 21.90 -14.08 -23.17
C PRO A 434 21.00 -12.96 -23.72
N SER A 435 20.74 -11.90 -22.91
CA SER A 435 19.93 -10.76 -23.34
C SER A 435 20.60 -9.87 -24.40
N LEU A 436 21.93 -9.99 -24.58
CA LEU A 436 22.72 -9.28 -25.58
C LEU A 436 23.00 -10.12 -26.83
N GLN A 437 22.66 -11.40 -26.79
CA GLN A 437 22.83 -12.27 -27.97
C GLN A 437 21.68 -11.99 -28.94
N PRO A 438 21.94 -11.87 -30.25
CA PRO A 438 20.89 -11.80 -31.24
C PRO A 438 20.04 -13.07 -31.12
N LYS A 439 18.73 -12.92 -31.05
CA LYS A 439 17.80 -14.05 -31.11
C LYS A 439 18.10 -14.80 -32.41
N VAL A 440 18.58 -16.02 -32.29
CA VAL A 440 18.68 -16.91 -33.46
C VAL A 440 17.23 -17.25 -33.83
N GLU A 441 16.79 -16.74 -34.99
CA GLU A 441 15.46 -17.04 -35.56
C GLU A 441 15.41 -18.52 -36.02
#